data_39ef5462d826e541db92a8782098d2d0
#
_entry.id   39ef5462d826e541db92a8782098d2d0
#
_cell.length_a   1.000
_cell.length_b   1.000
_cell.length_c   1.000
_cell.angle_alpha   90.00
_cell.angle_beta   90.00
_cell.angle_gamma   90.00
#
_symmetry.space_group_name_H-M   'P 1'
#
loop_
_entity.id
_entity.type
_entity.pdbx_description
1 polymer ?
#
loop_
_entity_poly.entity_id
_entity_poly.type
_entity_poly.pdbx_seq_one_letter_code
_entity_poly.pdbx_strand_id
1 'polypeptide(L)'
;MITVHAVSHPLLRLWFGNSRQLRLSRASNLLGAFVFLILLSSSALAQAPAGVASLKIKSEVLGEERTILVRTPSGYNANYGRYPVLYMTDGDAHISHTGSSVEFLARNGRMSELIVVGIVNTDRTRDLSPTHVKTTVSGGSTALQFPTSGGADKFLKFIESELIPEIEKRYRVHPYRILAGHSLGGLFTIHAMISRPELFHAYVAVSPALQWDNQVVIKRAEDFFKARKEFQSTLFMTIGKEPGPIDDGFHQMKQVLAKNQTKSFEWDTQQMDDEDHGSVVLRSHYFGLRKVYDGWQMPRDPDTGRVAGDLSSVDAHYKKLSQKFGYPIAVPENLINQLGYQSLFAERSEEAISIFKTNVERYPNSANVYDSLAEAYERGGRLDLAAPLYEKAQTLGQQNQDPNLAIYKANFERVSEKMKQAAAAKKSQ
;
A
#
# COMPACT_ATOMS: atom_id res chain seq x y z
N MET A 1 18.27 -4.47 48.88
CA MET A 1 19.62 -4.17 49.33
C MET A 1 20.60 -4.82 48.37
N ILE A 2 21.13 -4.10 47.43
CA ILE A 2 22.48 -4.25 46.86
C ILE A 2 22.77 -2.90 46.20
N THR A 3 23.88 -2.36 46.55
CA THR A 3 24.30 -0.98 46.52
C THR A 3 24.93 -0.63 45.19
N VAL A 4 24.62 0.58 44.72
CA VAL A 4 25.21 1.31 43.59
C VAL A 4 26.65 1.71 43.92
N HIS A 5 27.58 1.63 42.98
CA HIS A 5 28.82 2.37 43.00
C HIS A 5 28.96 3.22 41.74
N ALA A 6 28.90 4.52 41.99
CA ALA A 6 29.29 5.56 41.05
C ALA A 6 30.83 5.74 41.14
N VAL A 7 31.45 5.95 39.99
CA VAL A 7 32.82 6.47 39.91
C VAL A 7 32.79 7.74 39.05
N SER A 8 33.22 8.82 39.70
CA SER A 8 33.32 10.19 39.17
C SER A 8 34.79 10.57 38.95
N HIS A 9 34.98 11.44 37.90
CA HIS A 9 36.03 12.49 37.78
C HIS A 9 37.41 12.15 37.19
N PRO A 10 38.21 13.19 36.79
CA PRO A 10 37.92 14.59 36.47
C PRO A 10 38.69 15.22 35.28
N LEU A 11 38.26 16.43 34.89
CA LEU A 11 39.01 17.65 34.49
C LEU A 11 40.15 17.60 33.45
N LEU A 12 40.09 18.48 32.47
CA LEU A 12 41.10 19.54 32.31
C LEU A 12 40.58 20.73 31.47
N ARG A 13 40.82 21.90 32.09
CA ARG A 13 40.52 23.25 31.61
C ARG A 13 41.69 23.82 30.80
N LEU A 14 41.36 24.88 30.07
CA LEU A 14 42.19 26.08 29.75
C LEU A 14 43.11 26.00 28.53
N TRP A 15 42.89 26.91 27.58
CA TRP A 15 43.79 28.05 27.39
C TRP A 15 43.13 29.18 26.57
N PHE A 16 43.09 30.39 27.20
CA PHE A 16 42.86 31.69 26.58
C PHE A 16 44.22 32.23 26.10
N GLY A 17 44.19 32.96 24.95
CA GLY A 17 45.39 33.67 24.49
C GLY A 17 45.06 34.76 23.48
N ASN A 18 44.82 35.93 23.99
CA ASN A 18 44.90 37.32 23.53
C ASN A 18 45.46 37.67 22.14
N SER A 19 44.63 38.46 21.45
CA SER A 19 44.89 39.72 20.75
C SER A 19 46.31 40.14 20.34
N ARG A 20 46.45 40.55 19.08
CA ARG A 20 47.14 41.80 18.67
C ARG A 20 46.61 42.37 17.36
N GLN A 21 46.17 43.60 17.43
CA GLN A 21 45.93 44.50 16.30
C GLN A 21 47.26 44.81 15.61
N LEU A 22 47.22 44.94 14.29
CA LEU A 22 48.16 45.76 13.54
C LEU A 22 47.40 46.57 12.47
N ARG A 23 47.62 47.87 12.57
CA ARG A 23 47.07 48.94 11.71
C ARG A 23 47.92 49.14 10.43
N LEU A 24 47.22 49.45 9.36
CA LEU A 24 47.50 50.41 8.29
C LEU A 24 48.76 50.22 7.41
N SER A 25 48.54 50.14 6.08
CA SER A 25 48.87 51.29 5.21
C SER A 25 48.29 51.10 3.80
N ARG A 26 48.02 52.26 3.23
CA ARG A 26 47.44 52.61 1.93
C ARG A 26 48.26 52.11 0.73
N ALA A 27 47.61 51.82 -0.29
CA ALA A 27 47.60 52.54 -1.59
C ALA A 27 47.63 51.64 -2.84
N SER A 28 46.74 52.01 -3.69
CA SER A 28 46.76 52.14 -5.16
C SER A 28 46.47 50.92 -6.06
N ASN A 29 45.32 51.07 -6.68
CA ASN A 29 45.03 50.99 -8.14
C ASN A 29 45.34 49.70 -8.90
N LEU A 30 44.35 49.06 -9.39
CA LEU A 30 43.91 49.14 -10.83
C LEU A 30 43.27 47.79 -11.27
N LEU A 31 42.30 48.00 -12.05
CA LEU A 31 41.68 47.16 -13.07
C LEU A 31 40.71 46.07 -12.58
N GLY A 32 39.50 46.40 -12.92
CA GLY A 32 38.31 45.58 -12.89
C GLY A 32 38.42 44.32 -13.71
N ALA A 33 37.95 43.29 -13.11
CA ALA A 33 37.33 42.19 -13.81
C ALA A 33 35.99 41.94 -13.11
N PHE A 34 34.94 42.52 -13.65
CA PHE A 34 33.56 42.16 -13.32
C PHE A 34 33.34 40.73 -13.79
N VAL A 35 33.60 39.77 -12.94
CA VAL A 35 33.10 38.40 -13.10
C VAL A 35 31.64 38.45 -12.76
N PHE A 36 30.79 38.54 -13.78
CA PHE A 36 29.36 38.31 -13.70
C PHE A 36 29.20 36.82 -13.32
N LEU A 37 29.07 36.51 -12.01
CA LEU A 37 28.64 35.23 -11.55
C LEU A 37 27.15 35.13 -11.86
N ILE A 38 26.81 34.59 -13.06
CA ILE A 38 25.45 34.14 -13.37
C ILE A 38 25.16 32.98 -12.39
N LEU A 39 24.48 33.30 -11.29
CA LEU A 39 23.76 32.33 -10.49
C LEU A 39 22.66 31.78 -11.38
N LEU A 40 23.00 30.75 -12.14
CA LEU A 40 22.02 29.79 -12.63
C LEU A 40 21.34 29.20 -11.39
N SER A 41 20.23 29.80 -10.98
CA SER A 41 19.24 29.13 -10.14
C SER A 41 18.73 27.93 -10.95
N SER A 42 19.48 26.82 -10.89
CA SER A 42 18.94 25.52 -11.22
C SER A 42 17.81 25.28 -10.22
N SER A 43 16.59 25.52 -10.68
CA SER A 43 15.42 24.93 -10.08
C SER A 43 15.72 23.43 -10.03
N ALA A 44 16.14 22.95 -8.88
CA ALA A 44 16.26 21.53 -8.62
C ALA A 44 14.85 20.97 -8.79
N LEU A 45 14.58 20.46 -10.00
CA LEU A 45 13.44 19.57 -10.20
C LEU A 45 13.63 18.46 -9.16
N ALA A 46 12.76 18.44 -8.17
CA ALA A 46 12.79 17.41 -7.14
C ALA A 46 12.78 16.05 -7.87
N GLN A 47 13.91 15.37 -7.80
CA GLN A 47 14.06 14.07 -8.47
C GLN A 47 13.12 13.10 -7.78
N ALA A 48 12.31 12.38 -8.57
CA ALA A 48 11.39 11.38 -8.02
C ALA A 48 12.17 10.39 -7.15
N PRO A 49 11.61 9.95 -6.01
CA PRO A 49 12.26 8.95 -5.16
C PRO A 49 12.61 7.68 -5.94
N ALA A 50 13.63 6.95 -5.50
CA ALA A 50 14.05 5.71 -6.17
C ALA A 50 12.86 4.73 -6.31
N GLY A 51 12.66 4.18 -7.51
CA GLY A 51 11.54 3.28 -7.82
C GLY A 51 10.20 3.98 -8.04
N VAL A 52 10.18 5.31 -8.14
CA VAL A 52 8.98 6.11 -8.45
C VAL A 52 9.15 6.76 -9.82
N ALA A 53 8.21 6.51 -10.72
CA ALA A 53 8.13 7.20 -12.01
C ALA A 53 7.43 8.56 -11.85
N SER A 54 7.85 9.55 -12.64
CA SER A 54 7.18 10.85 -12.72
C SER A 54 6.52 11.02 -14.09
N LEU A 55 5.24 11.34 -14.09
CA LEU A 55 4.45 11.63 -15.28
C LEU A 55 4.02 13.09 -15.28
N LYS A 56 3.90 13.66 -16.48
CA LYS A 56 3.30 14.98 -16.70
C LYS A 56 1.99 14.82 -17.44
N ILE A 57 0.92 15.42 -16.91
CA ILE A 57 -0.39 15.46 -17.56
C ILE A 57 -0.75 16.92 -17.78
N LYS A 58 -0.90 17.30 -19.04
CA LYS A 58 -1.46 18.61 -19.41
C LYS A 58 -2.98 18.51 -19.26
N SER A 59 -3.50 19.10 -18.20
CA SER A 59 -4.93 19.04 -17.88
C SER A 59 -5.70 20.12 -18.62
N GLU A 60 -6.65 19.71 -19.46
CA GLU A 60 -7.66 20.59 -20.05
C GLU A 60 -8.64 21.11 -19.00
N VAL A 61 -9.04 20.23 -18.06
CA VAL A 61 -9.95 20.57 -16.98
C VAL A 61 -9.39 21.65 -16.08
N LEU A 62 -8.11 21.55 -15.69
CA LEU A 62 -7.48 22.51 -14.77
C LEU A 62 -6.86 23.69 -15.51
N GLY A 63 -6.48 23.53 -16.79
CA GLY A 63 -5.76 24.51 -17.59
C GLY A 63 -4.28 24.64 -17.22
N GLU A 64 -3.68 23.59 -16.65
CA GLU A 64 -2.29 23.56 -16.18
C GLU A 64 -1.66 22.18 -16.34
N GLU A 65 -0.33 22.10 -16.25
CA GLU A 65 0.39 20.83 -16.20
C GLU A 65 0.43 20.29 -14.76
N ARG A 66 0.11 19.00 -14.60
CA ARG A 66 0.15 18.30 -13.32
C ARG A 66 1.27 17.26 -13.29
N THR A 67 2.00 17.23 -12.20
CA THR A 67 2.99 16.18 -11.94
C THR A 67 2.33 15.05 -11.16
N ILE A 68 2.48 13.84 -11.68
CA ILE A 68 1.96 12.62 -11.06
C ILE A 68 3.12 11.68 -10.79
N LEU A 69 3.22 11.21 -9.58
CA LEU A 69 4.21 10.22 -9.15
C LEU A 69 3.55 8.84 -9.16
N VAL A 70 4.22 7.84 -9.72
CA VAL A 70 3.68 6.48 -9.78
C VAL A 70 4.71 5.50 -9.27
N ARG A 71 4.34 4.72 -8.25
CA ARG A 71 5.11 3.60 -7.74
C ARG A 71 4.38 2.30 -8.05
N THR A 72 5.01 1.46 -8.85
CA THR A 72 4.52 0.10 -9.16
C THR A 72 5.08 -0.91 -8.15
N PRO A 73 4.42 -2.09 -7.99
CA PRO A 73 4.98 -3.19 -7.20
C PRO A 73 6.36 -3.62 -7.69
N SER A 74 7.17 -4.20 -6.78
CA SER A 74 8.49 -4.72 -7.09
C SER A 74 8.36 -5.81 -8.13
N GLY A 75 8.16 -6.44 -8.79
CA GLY A 75 7.95 -7.45 -9.81
C GLY A 75 7.03 -7.02 -10.95
N TYR A 76 6.60 -5.77 -11.00
CA TYR A 76 5.65 -5.30 -12.00
C TYR A 76 6.06 -5.62 -13.45
N ASN A 77 7.32 -5.44 -13.80
CA ASN A 77 7.83 -5.71 -15.17
C ASN A 77 8.08 -7.19 -15.44
N ALA A 78 8.22 -8.01 -14.41
CA ALA A 78 8.50 -9.43 -14.51
C ALA A 78 7.25 -10.31 -14.61
N ASN A 79 6.06 -9.75 -14.35
CA ASN A 79 4.79 -10.46 -14.38
C ASN A 79 3.74 -9.71 -15.21
N TYR A 80 2.63 -10.38 -15.50
CA TYR A 80 1.51 -9.84 -16.30
C TYR A 80 0.28 -9.49 -15.44
N GLY A 81 0.41 -9.48 -14.12
CA GLY A 81 -0.67 -9.19 -13.18
C GLY A 81 -1.24 -7.79 -13.35
N ARG A 82 -2.49 -7.62 -12.96
CA ARG A 82 -3.17 -6.33 -12.81
C ARG A 82 -3.25 -5.99 -11.33
N TYR A 83 -3.31 -4.71 -11.01
CA TYR A 83 -3.22 -4.21 -9.63
C TYR A 83 -4.31 -3.18 -9.34
N PRO A 84 -4.94 -3.20 -8.14
CA PRO A 84 -5.72 -2.07 -7.66
C PRO A 84 -4.85 -0.82 -7.53
N VAL A 85 -5.47 0.36 -7.49
CA VAL A 85 -4.74 1.62 -7.46
C VAL A 85 -5.11 2.43 -6.21
N LEU A 86 -4.09 2.87 -5.49
CA LEU A 86 -4.19 3.86 -4.44
C LEU A 86 -3.83 5.24 -4.99
N TYR A 87 -4.80 6.12 -5.11
CA TYR A 87 -4.60 7.54 -5.41
C TYR A 87 -4.43 8.31 -4.11
N MET A 88 -3.52 9.28 -4.09
CA MET A 88 -3.29 10.09 -2.90
C MET A 88 -2.97 11.54 -3.27
N THR A 89 -3.50 12.46 -2.48
CA THR A 89 -3.07 13.86 -2.48
C THR A 89 -1.72 14.02 -1.80
N ASP A 90 -1.07 15.16 -1.98
CA ASP A 90 0.25 15.44 -1.36
C ASP A 90 1.29 14.34 -1.70
N GLY A 91 1.29 13.92 -2.99
CA GLY A 91 2.07 12.77 -3.46
C GLY A 91 3.57 12.92 -3.24
N ASP A 92 4.11 14.11 -3.37
CA ASP A 92 5.51 14.45 -3.13
C ASP A 92 5.92 14.23 -1.66
N ALA A 93 5.03 14.52 -0.72
CA ALA A 93 5.29 14.32 0.71
C ALA A 93 5.13 12.85 1.15
N HIS A 94 4.18 12.11 0.54
CA HIS A 94 3.69 10.87 1.15
C HIS A 94 3.95 9.59 0.36
N ILE A 95 4.28 9.65 -0.94
CA ILE A 95 4.40 8.47 -1.81
C ILE A 95 5.46 7.46 -1.30
N SER A 96 6.55 7.94 -0.74
CA SER A 96 7.66 7.08 -0.31
C SER A 96 7.27 6.15 0.84
N HIS A 97 6.78 6.70 1.94
CA HIS A 97 6.41 5.91 3.11
C HIS A 97 5.13 5.11 2.88
N THR A 98 4.17 5.65 2.11
CA THR A 98 2.96 4.91 1.75
C THR A 98 3.28 3.72 0.86
N GLY A 99 4.11 3.91 -0.17
CA GLY A 99 4.56 2.81 -1.01
C GLY A 99 5.32 1.73 -0.26
N SER A 100 6.14 2.11 0.74
CA SER A 100 6.83 1.15 1.60
C SER A 100 5.85 0.38 2.51
N SER A 101 4.81 1.05 3.02
CA SER A 101 3.74 0.40 3.78
C SER A 101 2.95 -0.60 2.92
N VAL A 102 2.62 -0.24 1.68
CA VAL A 102 1.98 -1.14 0.70
C VAL A 102 2.84 -2.38 0.46
N GLU A 103 4.11 -2.19 0.14
CA GLU A 103 5.05 -3.29 -0.12
C GLU A 103 5.20 -4.21 1.09
N PHE A 104 5.35 -3.64 2.29
CA PHE A 104 5.44 -4.40 3.53
C PHE A 104 4.19 -5.23 3.80
N LEU A 105 3.00 -4.63 3.71
CA LEU A 105 1.74 -5.30 3.95
C LEU A 105 1.46 -6.40 2.92
N ALA A 106 1.72 -6.13 1.64
CA ALA A 106 1.51 -7.10 0.57
C ALA A 106 2.45 -8.31 0.71
N ARG A 107 3.75 -8.08 0.95
CA ARG A 107 4.73 -9.15 1.17
C ARG A 107 4.39 -10.03 2.38
N ASN A 108 3.74 -9.47 3.39
CA ASN A 108 3.26 -10.23 4.56
C ASN A 108 1.83 -10.79 4.37
N GLY A 109 1.29 -10.79 3.15
CA GLY A 109 -0.02 -11.36 2.83
C GLY A 109 -1.19 -10.67 3.51
N ARG A 110 -1.02 -9.40 3.92
CA ARG A 110 -2.08 -8.62 4.60
C ARG A 110 -3.03 -7.93 3.62
N MET A 111 -2.63 -7.80 2.38
CA MET A 111 -3.38 -7.16 1.30
C MET A 111 -2.82 -7.59 -0.05
N SER A 112 -3.48 -7.21 -1.16
CA SER A 112 -2.87 -7.32 -2.48
C SER A 112 -1.79 -6.27 -2.69
N GLU A 113 -0.91 -6.50 -3.65
CA GLU A 113 -0.04 -5.44 -4.17
C GLU A 113 -0.88 -4.33 -4.82
N LEU A 114 -0.39 -3.08 -4.75
CA LEU A 114 -1.04 -1.90 -5.31
C LEU A 114 -0.07 -1.11 -6.19
N ILE A 115 -0.63 -0.42 -7.18
CA ILE A 115 0.02 0.75 -7.77
C ILE A 115 -0.34 1.96 -6.91
N VAL A 116 0.66 2.75 -6.52
CA VAL A 116 0.45 3.99 -5.75
C VAL A 116 0.63 5.18 -6.68
N VAL A 117 -0.37 6.03 -6.76
CA VAL A 117 -0.42 7.24 -7.61
C VAL A 117 -0.50 8.46 -6.71
N GLY A 118 0.60 9.20 -6.61
CA GLY A 118 0.69 10.42 -5.83
C GLY A 118 0.50 11.66 -6.70
N ILE A 119 -0.47 12.49 -6.37
CA ILE A 119 -0.75 13.74 -7.07
C ILE A 119 0.05 14.84 -6.39
N VAL A 120 1.00 15.45 -7.11
CA VAL A 120 1.80 16.56 -6.60
C VAL A 120 0.96 17.84 -6.60
N ASN A 121 1.06 18.62 -5.54
CA ASN A 121 0.32 19.87 -5.43
C ASN A 121 0.86 20.95 -6.39
N THR A 122 -0.07 21.73 -6.99
CA THR A 122 0.20 22.98 -7.70
C THR A 122 -0.34 24.13 -6.85
N ASP A 123 -1.65 24.19 -6.67
CA ASP A 123 -2.32 25.03 -5.68
C ASP A 123 -3.15 24.15 -4.76
N ARG A 124 -2.54 23.76 -3.64
CA ARG A 124 -3.12 22.83 -2.69
C ARG A 124 -4.45 23.30 -2.11
N THR A 125 -4.55 24.58 -1.80
CA THR A 125 -5.76 25.14 -1.19
C THR A 125 -6.91 25.20 -2.18
N ARG A 126 -6.64 25.60 -3.43
CA ARG A 126 -7.63 25.57 -4.50
C ARG A 126 -8.17 24.17 -4.71
N ASP A 127 -7.28 23.20 -4.91
CA ASP A 127 -7.63 21.86 -5.37
C ASP A 127 -8.33 21.03 -4.30
N LEU A 128 -8.01 21.24 -3.02
CA LEU A 128 -8.48 20.37 -1.94
C LEU A 128 -9.64 20.95 -1.10
N SER A 129 -10.04 22.20 -1.35
CA SER A 129 -11.13 22.82 -0.62
C SER A 129 -12.44 22.83 -1.43
N PRO A 130 -13.58 22.40 -0.82
CA PRO A 130 -14.85 22.24 -1.53
C PRO A 130 -15.66 23.53 -1.69
N THR A 131 -15.28 24.60 -1.01
CA THR A 131 -15.94 25.90 -1.05
C THR A 131 -14.93 27.03 -0.99
N HIS A 132 -15.33 28.18 -1.57
CA HIS A 132 -14.50 29.39 -1.50
C HIS A 132 -14.68 30.09 -0.17
N VAL A 133 -13.57 30.27 0.55
CA VAL A 133 -13.52 30.99 1.83
C VAL A 133 -12.42 32.05 1.75
N LYS A 134 -12.80 33.32 1.79
CA LYS A 134 -11.81 34.43 1.70
C LYS A 134 -10.90 34.46 2.92
N THR A 135 -11.47 34.30 4.11
CA THR A 135 -10.75 34.34 5.39
C THR A 135 -11.40 33.39 6.37
N THR A 136 -10.59 32.65 7.13
CA THR A 136 -11.08 31.98 8.35
C THR A 136 -10.54 32.72 9.56
N VAL A 137 -11.40 32.95 10.53
CA VAL A 137 -10.99 33.45 11.85
C VAL A 137 -10.63 32.23 12.69
N SER A 138 -9.34 31.90 12.79
CA SER A 138 -8.88 31.07 13.89
C SER A 138 -8.69 31.99 15.08
N GLY A 139 -9.10 31.59 16.29
CA GLY A 139 -9.18 32.41 17.51
C GLY A 139 -7.97 33.22 17.97
N GLY A 140 -7.19 33.76 17.06
CA GLY A 140 -6.07 34.67 17.21
C GLY A 140 -6.20 35.83 16.21
N SER A 141 -5.44 36.90 16.42
CA SER A 141 -5.55 38.17 15.72
C SER A 141 -5.20 38.17 14.23
N THR A 142 -4.83 37.04 13.63
CA THR A 142 -4.48 36.91 12.19
C THR A 142 -5.48 36.00 11.47
N ALA A 143 -6.31 36.61 10.61
CA ALA A 143 -7.16 35.86 9.68
C ALA A 143 -6.30 35.16 8.62
N LEU A 144 -6.42 33.84 8.51
CA LEU A 144 -5.82 33.09 7.40
C LEU A 144 -6.59 33.39 6.12
N GLN A 145 -5.86 33.77 5.06
CA GLN A 145 -6.45 34.09 3.75
C GLN A 145 -6.32 32.89 2.82
N PHE A 146 -7.42 32.53 2.17
CA PHE A 146 -7.49 31.40 1.23
C PHE A 146 -8.11 31.87 -0.11
N PRO A 147 -7.45 32.79 -0.84
CA PRO A 147 -8.04 33.48 -2.00
C PRO A 147 -8.33 32.53 -3.16
N THR A 148 -7.62 31.40 -3.26
CA THR A 148 -7.76 30.43 -4.36
C THR A 148 -8.70 29.27 -4.03
N SER A 149 -9.20 29.19 -2.78
CA SER A 149 -10.02 28.06 -2.32
C SER A 149 -11.30 27.84 -3.13
N GLY A 150 -11.86 26.61 -3.09
CA GLY A 150 -13.15 26.27 -3.67
C GLY A 150 -13.07 25.52 -5.03
N GLY A 151 -11.93 24.96 -5.38
CA GLY A 151 -11.73 24.25 -6.65
C GLY A 151 -11.85 22.72 -6.60
N ALA A 152 -12.25 22.15 -5.45
CA ALA A 152 -12.26 20.68 -5.27
C ALA A 152 -13.11 19.92 -6.29
N ASP A 153 -14.26 20.45 -6.70
CA ASP A 153 -15.08 19.83 -7.74
C ASP A 153 -14.36 19.76 -9.10
N LYS A 154 -13.65 20.83 -9.45
CA LYS A 154 -12.85 20.87 -10.68
C LYS A 154 -11.65 19.92 -10.63
N PHE A 155 -11.02 19.83 -9.47
CA PHE A 155 -9.92 18.88 -9.23
C PHE A 155 -10.42 17.43 -9.23
N LEU A 156 -11.57 17.15 -8.65
CA LEU A 156 -12.20 15.82 -8.72
C LEU A 156 -12.55 15.44 -10.15
N LYS A 157 -13.05 16.38 -10.96
CA LYS A 157 -13.30 16.17 -12.40
C LYS A 157 -12.00 15.86 -13.16
N PHE A 158 -10.89 16.54 -12.87
CA PHE A 158 -9.58 16.21 -13.44
C PHE A 158 -9.19 14.75 -13.11
N ILE A 159 -9.35 14.34 -11.85
CA ILE A 159 -9.03 12.96 -11.44
C ILE A 159 -9.90 11.97 -12.21
N GLU A 160 -11.21 12.21 -12.30
CA GLU A 160 -12.18 11.34 -12.96
C GLU A 160 -11.94 11.23 -14.48
N SER A 161 -11.79 12.36 -15.17
CA SER A 161 -11.83 12.41 -16.63
C SER A 161 -10.44 12.39 -17.30
N GLU A 162 -9.36 12.66 -16.57
CA GLU A 162 -8.04 12.77 -17.17
C GLU A 162 -7.01 11.87 -16.47
N LEU A 163 -6.89 11.94 -15.12
CA LEU A 163 -5.87 11.18 -14.41
C LEU A 163 -6.14 9.68 -14.42
N ILE A 164 -7.35 9.24 -14.02
CA ILE A 164 -7.71 7.82 -13.98
C ILE A 164 -7.56 7.18 -15.36
N PRO A 165 -8.13 7.73 -16.46
CA PRO A 165 -7.93 7.20 -17.80
C PRO A 165 -6.46 7.11 -18.24
N GLU A 166 -5.63 8.10 -17.89
CA GLU A 166 -4.22 8.08 -18.23
C GLU A 166 -3.46 6.97 -17.48
N ILE A 167 -3.79 6.73 -16.21
CA ILE A 167 -3.22 5.62 -15.43
C ILE A 167 -3.67 4.27 -16.01
N GLU A 168 -4.95 4.10 -16.32
CA GLU A 168 -5.52 2.89 -16.91
C GLU A 168 -4.92 2.56 -18.29
N LYS A 169 -4.58 3.58 -19.08
CA LYS A 169 -3.91 3.44 -20.37
C LYS A 169 -2.46 2.98 -20.24
N ARG A 170 -1.73 3.44 -19.21
CA ARG A 170 -0.29 3.19 -19.06
C ARG A 170 0.03 1.97 -18.23
N TYR A 171 -0.83 1.60 -17.30
CA TYR A 171 -0.56 0.57 -16.31
C TYR A 171 -1.61 -0.54 -16.32
N ARG A 172 -1.20 -1.71 -15.92
CA ARG A 172 -2.10 -2.87 -15.74
C ARG A 172 -2.85 -2.74 -14.42
N VAL A 173 -4.06 -2.23 -14.47
CA VAL A 173 -4.86 -1.92 -13.29
C VAL A 173 -6.13 -2.76 -13.20
N HIS A 174 -6.55 -3.06 -11.99
CA HIS A 174 -7.90 -3.51 -11.66
C HIS A 174 -8.81 -2.29 -11.41
N PRO A 175 -10.14 -2.44 -11.51
CA PRO A 175 -11.08 -1.33 -11.33
C PRO A 175 -11.15 -0.81 -9.89
N TYR A 176 -10.64 -1.55 -8.89
CA TYR A 176 -10.69 -1.15 -7.49
C TYR A 176 -9.73 0.01 -7.20
N ARG A 177 -10.30 1.14 -6.81
CA ARG A 177 -9.59 2.40 -6.55
C ARG A 177 -9.77 2.83 -5.10
N ILE A 178 -8.69 3.25 -4.47
CA ILE A 178 -8.63 3.80 -3.12
C ILE A 178 -8.20 5.26 -3.22
N LEU A 179 -8.80 6.16 -2.43
CA LEU A 179 -8.36 7.54 -2.28
C LEU A 179 -7.86 7.79 -0.86
N ALA A 180 -6.67 8.38 -0.74
CA ALA A 180 -6.11 8.78 0.56
C ALA A 180 -5.71 10.26 0.54
N GLY A 181 -5.89 10.94 1.69
CA GLY A 181 -5.46 12.32 1.85
C GLY A 181 -5.34 12.75 3.29
N HIS A 182 -4.47 13.75 3.52
CA HIS A 182 -4.18 14.30 4.84
C HIS A 182 -4.62 15.76 4.95
N SER A 183 -5.17 16.14 6.09
CA SER A 183 -5.57 17.53 6.40
C SER A 183 -6.61 18.06 5.39
N LEU A 184 -6.31 19.07 4.56
CA LEU A 184 -7.15 19.45 3.42
C LEU A 184 -7.33 18.32 2.42
N GLY A 185 -6.31 17.44 2.25
CA GLY A 185 -6.44 16.21 1.46
C GLY A 185 -7.44 15.22 2.08
N GLY A 186 -7.50 15.14 3.41
CA GLY A 186 -8.51 14.37 4.13
C GLY A 186 -9.91 14.95 3.95
N LEU A 187 -10.06 16.28 4.00
CA LEU A 187 -11.29 16.98 3.67
C LEU A 187 -11.75 16.67 2.24
N PHE A 188 -10.82 16.76 1.26
CA PHE A 188 -11.07 16.40 -0.13
C PHE A 188 -11.48 14.92 -0.27
N THR A 189 -10.86 14.02 0.48
CA THR A 189 -11.20 12.59 0.47
C THR A 189 -12.66 12.35 0.86
N ILE A 190 -13.14 13.00 1.92
CA ILE A 190 -14.56 12.93 2.32
C ILE A 190 -15.46 13.63 1.28
N HIS A 191 -15.06 14.79 0.78
CA HIS A 191 -15.78 15.48 -0.28
C HIS A 191 -15.93 14.62 -1.54
N ALA A 192 -14.88 13.97 -2.00
CA ALA A 192 -14.90 13.05 -3.14
C ALA A 192 -15.86 11.87 -2.91
N MET A 193 -15.86 11.30 -1.70
CA MET A 193 -16.74 10.19 -1.32
C MET A 193 -18.22 10.54 -1.48
N ILE A 194 -18.62 11.72 -1.04
CA ILE A 194 -20.03 12.13 -1.09
C ILE A 194 -20.45 12.76 -2.42
N SER A 195 -19.50 13.29 -3.21
CA SER A 195 -19.78 13.96 -4.48
C SER A 195 -19.71 13.02 -5.69
N ARG A 196 -18.84 12.00 -5.65
CA ARG A 196 -18.67 10.97 -6.69
C ARG A 196 -18.51 9.59 -6.04
N PRO A 197 -19.56 9.06 -5.41
CA PRO A 197 -19.50 7.85 -4.59
C PRO A 197 -19.11 6.58 -5.37
N GLU A 198 -19.24 6.59 -6.69
CA GLU A 198 -18.86 5.48 -7.58
C GLU A 198 -17.41 5.54 -8.06
N LEU A 199 -16.71 6.66 -7.83
CA LEU A 199 -15.38 6.87 -8.38
C LEU A 199 -14.31 6.05 -7.65
N PHE A 200 -14.44 5.93 -6.33
CA PHE A 200 -13.53 5.17 -5.48
C PHE A 200 -14.32 4.16 -4.63
N HIS A 201 -13.66 3.05 -4.29
CA HIS A 201 -14.27 1.97 -3.51
C HIS A 201 -13.88 2.02 -2.04
N ALA A 202 -12.80 2.73 -1.71
CA ALA A 202 -12.35 2.93 -0.35
C ALA A 202 -11.66 4.28 -0.17
N TYR A 203 -11.70 4.79 1.05
CA TYR A 203 -11.24 6.13 1.43
C TYR A 203 -10.44 6.07 2.74
N VAL A 204 -9.29 6.75 2.76
CA VAL A 204 -8.46 6.93 3.96
C VAL A 204 -8.30 8.44 4.20
N ALA A 205 -9.03 8.97 5.16
CA ALA A 205 -9.03 10.40 5.50
C ALA A 205 -8.23 10.61 6.79
N VAL A 206 -7.03 11.21 6.66
CA VAL A 206 -6.11 11.42 7.77
C VAL A 206 -6.24 12.83 8.29
N SER A 207 -6.54 12.98 9.59
CA SER A 207 -6.73 14.28 10.26
C SER A 207 -7.48 15.28 9.39
N PRO A 208 -8.68 14.91 8.88
CA PRO A 208 -9.37 15.70 7.86
C PRO A 208 -9.78 17.08 8.41
N ALA A 209 -9.49 18.14 7.66
CA ALA A 209 -9.80 19.53 8.03
C ALA A 209 -11.30 19.84 7.96
N LEU A 210 -12.11 19.07 8.71
CA LEU A 210 -13.58 19.11 8.64
C LEU A 210 -14.22 20.37 9.22
N GLN A 211 -13.45 21.20 9.94
CA GLN A 211 -13.87 22.53 10.38
C GLN A 211 -14.04 23.53 9.22
N TRP A 212 -13.56 23.19 8.01
CA TRP A 212 -13.60 24.06 6.84
C TRP A 212 -15.01 24.61 6.57
N ASP A 213 -15.08 25.93 6.36
CA ASP A 213 -16.30 26.65 5.97
C ASP A 213 -17.53 26.23 6.81
N ASN A 214 -17.45 26.45 8.12
CA ASN A 214 -18.50 26.07 9.06
C ASN A 214 -18.95 24.61 8.90
N GLN A 215 -17.99 23.70 8.70
CA GLN A 215 -18.23 22.25 8.62
C GLN A 215 -19.12 21.84 7.43
N VAL A 216 -18.98 22.52 6.31
CA VAL A 216 -19.82 22.29 5.12
C VAL A 216 -19.81 20.85 4.65
N VAL A 217 -18.67 20.15 4.73
CA VAL A 217 -18.56 18.74 4.31
C VAL A 217 -19.30 17.81 5.26
N ILE A 218 -19.29 18.09 6.57
CA ILE A 218 -20.05 17.30 7.56
C ILE A 218 -21.55 17.39 7.27
N LYS A 219 -22.07 18.59 7.02
CA LYS A 219 -23.49 18.82 6.67
C LYS A 219 -23.87 18.07 5.40
N ARG A 220 -23.06 18.19 4.35
CA ARG A 220 -23.26 17.46 3.08
C ARG A 220 -23.21 15.94 3.26
N ALA A 221 -22.31 15.44 4.11
CA ALA A 221 -22.21 14.01 4.43
C ALA A 221 -23.46 13.52 5.18
N GLU A 222 -23.98 14.29 6.14
CA GLU A 222 -25.22 13.94 6.83
C GLU A 222 -26.40 13.82 5.85
N ASP A 223 -26.55 14.77 4.92
CA ASP A 223 -27.59 14.71 3.89
C ASP A 223 -27.39 13.53 2.93
N PHE A 224 -26.14 13.26 2.52
CA PHE A 224 -25.79 12.14 1.67
C PHE A 224 -26.20 10.80 2.31
N PHE A 225 -25.82 10.54 3.55
CA PHE A 225 -26.15 9.30 4.24
C PHE A 225 -27.63 9.18 4.61
N LYS A 226 -28.31 10.26 4.92
CA LYS A 226 -29.78 10.25 5.11
C LYS A 226 -30.52 9.84 3.84
N ALA A 227 -30.05 10.28 2.67
CA ALA A 227 -30.70 9.99 1.40
C ALA A 227 -30.39 8.59 0.86
N ARG A 228 -29.30 7.93 1.31
CA ARG A 228 -28.83 6.65 0.79
C ARG A 228 -29.03 5.51 1.77
N LYS A 229 -29.79 4.49 1.37
CA LYS A 229 -29.99 3.26 2.15
C LYS A 229 -28.88 2.24 1.95
N GLU A 230 -28.17 2.30 0.83
CA GLU A 230 -27.09 1.39 0.45
C GLU A 230 -25.94 2.16 -0.19
N PHE A 231 -24.73 1.87 0.25
CA PHE A 231 -23.50 2.46 -0.27
C PHE A 231 -22.35 1.48 -0.03
N GLN A 232 -21.92 0.80 -1.09
CA GLN A 232 -20.82 -0.16 -0.98
C GLN A 232 -19.48 0.57 -1.03
N SER A 233 -18.91 0.81 0.12
CA SER A 233 -17.61 1.47 0.26
C SER A 233 -17.01 1.23 1.64
N THR A 234 -15.71 1.55 1.78
CA THR A 234 -14.99 1.52 3.05
C THR A 234 -14.40 2.90 3.33
N LEU A 235 -14.62 3.43 4.54
CA LEU A 235 -13.98 4.66 5.03
C LEU A 235 -13.16 4.37 6.29
N PHE A 236 -11.92 4.81 6.30
CA PHE A 236 -11.10 4.86 7.51
C PHE A 236 -10.69 6.29 7.78
N MET A 237 -11.05 6.81 8.95
CA MET A 237 -10.65 8.15 9.39
C MET A 237 -9.72 8.06 10.59
N THR A 238 -8.70 8.90 10.61
CA THR A 238 -7.77 8.98 11.74
C THR A 238 -7.59 10.43 12.18
N ILE A 239 -7.11 10.57 13.41
CA ILE A 239 -6.66 11.84 13.96
C ILE A 239 -5.50 11.61 14.92
N GLY A 240 -4.56 12.55 14.97
CA GLY A 240 -3.55 12.64 16.01
C GLY A 240 -4.09 13.32 17.28
N LYS A 241 -3.21 13.72 18.18
CA LYS A 241 -3.56 14.56 19.33
C LYS A 241 -3.63 16.02 18.87
N GLU A 242 -4.81 16.46 18.45
CA GLU A 242 -5.03 17.74 17.77
C GLU A 242 -6.19 18.51 18.40
N PRO A 243 -6.08 18.98 19.66
CA PRO A 243 -7.19 19.62 20.35
C PRO A 243 -7.66 20.88 19.62
N GLY A 244 -8.99 21.04 19.50
CA GLY A 244 -9.62 22.18 18.87
C GLY A 244 -10.44 21.83 17.63
N PRO A 245 -10.59 22.75 16.64
CA PRO A 245 -11.58 22.62 15.57
C PRO A 245 -11.43 21.37 14.66
N ILE A 246 -10.21 20.83 14.49
CA ILE A 246 -9.98 19.59 13.72
C ILE A 246 -10.58 18.41 14.50
N ASP A 247 -10.27 18.31 15.79
CA ASP A 247 -10.79 17.28 16.68
C ASP A 247 -12.32 17.34 16.78
N ASP A 248 -12.88 18.54 16.97
CA ASP A 248 -14.34 18.76 16.99
C ASP A 248 -14.98 18.24 15.69
N GLY A 249 -14.41 18.58 14.53
CA GLY A 249 -14.89 18.13 13.23
C GLY A 249 -14.80 16.62 13.05
N PHE A 250 -13.74 16.00 13.50
CA PHE A 250 -13.55 14.54 13.47
C PHE A 250 -14.63 13.83 14.30
N HIS A 251 -14.87 14.29 15.53
CA HIS A 251 -15.89 13.70 16.40
C HIS A 251 -17.31 13.91 15.89
N GLN A 252 -17.61 15.07 15.30
CA GLN A 252 -18.91 15.33 14.68
C GLN A 252 -19.15 14.42 13.46
N MET A 253 -18.15 14.23 12.58
CA MET A 253 -18.26 13.30 11.45
C MET A 253 -18.50 11.87 11.96
N LYS A 254 -17.78 11.44 12.99
CA LYS A 254 -18.00 10.12 13.61
C LYS A 254 -19.45 9.97 14.11
N GLN A 255 -20.04 11.00 14.69
CA GLN A 255 -21.46 10.98 15.09
C GLN A 255 -22.41 10.88 13.89
N VAL A 256 -22.13 11.60 12.79
CA VAL A 256 -22.90 11.50 11.54
C VAL A 256 -22.88 10.09 11.00
N LEU A 257 -21.70 9.46 10.94
CA LEU A 257 -21.55 8.09 10.47
C LEU A 257 -22.28 7.08 11.37
N ALA A 258 -22.16 7.21 12.68
CA ALA A 258 -22.81 6.32 13.64
C ALA A 258 -24.36 6.42 13.60
N LYS A 259 -24.89 7.63 13.41
CA LYS A 259 -26.33 7.90 13.35
C LYS A 259 -26.97 7.39 12.04
N ASN A 260 -26.23 7.44 10.95
CA ASN A 260 -26.75 7.14 9.60
C ASN A 260 -26.12 5.86 9.05
N GLN A 261 -26.31 4.73 9.75
CA GLN A 261 -25.79 3.45 9.28
C GLN A 261 -26.42 3.06 7.95
N THR A 262 -25.56 2.93 6.94
CA THR A 262 -25.94 2.59 5.57
C THR A 262 -25.48 1.16 5.29
N LYS A 263 -26.35 0.33 4.72
CA LYS A 263 -26.01 -1.05 4.35
C LYS A 263 -24.81 -1.07 3.41
N SER A 264 -23.93 -2.05 3.60
CA SER A 264 -22.73 -2.27 2.80
C SER A 264 -21.66 -1.15 2.89
N PHE A 265 -21.85 -0.17 3.77
CA PHE A 265 -20.83 0.84 4.07
C PHE A 265 -20.07 0.44 5.34
N GLU A 266 -18.81 0.12 5.15
CA GLU A 266 -17.88 -0.18 6.24
C GLU A 266 -17.11 1.09 6.63
N TRP A 267 -17.12 1.46 7.89
CA TRP A 267 -16.29 2.56 8.36
C TRP A 267 -15.66 2.26 9.72
N ASP A 268 -14.54 2.90 9.98
CA ASP A 268 -13.87 2.85 11.27
C ASP A 268 -13.07 4.13 11.51
N THR A 269 -12.76 4.41 12.77
CA THR A 269 -11.98 5.59 13.15
C THR A 269 -10.93 5.23 14.18
N GLN A 270 -9.77 5.88 14.10
CA GLN A 270 -8.71 5.71 15.08
C GLN A 270 -8.12 7.07 15.50
N GLN A 271 -8.12 7.33 16.81
CA GLN A 271 -7.35 8.42 17.40
C GLN A 271 -5.99 7.88 17.87
N MET A 272 -4.92 8.61 17.61
CA MET A 272 -3.55 8.26 17.92
C MET A 272 -2.95 9.35 18.81
N ASP A 273 -3.10 9.21 20.12
CA ASP A 273 -2.74 10.27 21.10
C ASP A 273 -1.22 10.47 21.25
N ASP A 274 -0.44 9.58 20.71
CA ASP A 274 1.03 9.62 20.63
C ASP A 274 1.55 10.26 19.32
N GLU A 275 0.66 10.71 18.43
CA GLU A 275 0.96 11.39 17.18
C GLU A 275 0.40 12.81 17.14
N ASP A 276 1.04 13.68 16.38
CA ASP A 276 0.54 15.02 16.05
C ASP A 276 -0.04 15.08 14.62
N HIS A 277 -0.47 16.27 14.20
CA HIS A 277 -1.05 16.50 12.87
C HIS A 277 -0.18 16.03 11.69
N GLY A 278 1.13 16.15 11.82
CA GLY A 278 2.08 15.77 10.75
C GLY A 278 2.53 14.32 10.85
N SER A 279 2.82 13.85 12.04
CA SER A 279 3.41 12.52 12.28
C SER A 279 2.39 11.39 12.12
N VAL A 280 1.10 11.65 12.32
CA VAL A 280 0.02 10.66 12.24
C VAL A 280 -0.11 9.99 10.86
N VAL A 281 0.39 10.61 9.79
CA VAL A 281 0.14 10.20 8.41
C VAL A 281 0.65 8.80 8.09
N LEU A 282 1.88 8.47 8.50
CA LEU A 282 2.49 7.16 8.21
C LEU A 282 1.66 6.02 8.80
N ARG A 283 1.32 6.13 10.08
CA ARG A 283 0.50 5.10 10.76
C ARG A 283 -0.92 5.03 10.20
N SER A 284 -1.47 6.17 9.84
CA SER A 284 -2.81 6.26 9.26
C SER A 284 -2.90 5.55 7.91
N HIS A 285 -1.92 5.70 7.04
CA HIS A 285 -1.88 4.96 5.78
C HIS A 285 -1.71 3.46 6.01
N TYR A 286 -0.85 3.05 6.94
CA TYR A 286 -0.67 1.65 7.30
C TYR A 286 -1.96 1.02 7.84
N PHE A 287 -2.61 1.63 8.83
CA PHE A 287 -3.84 1.09 9.42
C PHE A 287 -5.04 1.24 8.49
N GLY A 288 -5.09 2.31 7.69
CA GLY A 288 -6.13 2.51 6.68
C GLY A 288 -6.11 1.41 5.62
N LEU A 289 -4.94 1.06 5.09
CA LEU A 289 -4.79 -0.06 4.16
C LEU A 289 -5.20 -1.38 4.81
N ARG A 290 -4.82 -1.62 6.06
CA ARG A 290 -5.28 -2.81 6.80
C ARG A 290 -6.78 -2.87 6.96
N LYS A 291 -7.44 -1.71 7.19
CA LYS A 291 -8.91 -1.64 7.28
C LYS A 291 -9.58 -1.89 5.93
N VAL A 292 -9.08 -1.29 4.86
CA VAL A 292 -9.61 -1.52 3.51
C VAL A 292 -9.54 -3.00 3.13
N TYR A 293 -8.45 -3.68 3.51
CA TYR A 293 -8.21 -5.10 3.25
C TYR A 293 -8.59 -6.00 4.44
N ASP A 294 -9.47 -5.53 5.33
CA ASP A 294 -9.98 -6.38 6.40
C ASP A 294 -10.67 -7.63 5.85
N GLY A 295 -10.33 -8.77 6.44
CA GLY A 295 -10.75 -10.09 5.94
C GLY A 295 -9.94 -10.62 4.74
N TRP A 296 -8.88 -9.94 4.29
CA TRP A 296 -8.03 -10.41 3.18
C TRP A 296 -7.35 -11.75 3.46
N GLN A 297 -6.82 -11.92 4.68
CA GLN A 297 -6.12 -13.13 5.03
C GLN A 297 -7.08 -14.29 5.25
N MET A 298 -6.72 -15.45 4.70
CA MET A 298 -7.41 -16.70 5.06
C MET A 298 -7.31 -16.93 6.56
N PRO A 299 -8.41 -17.25 7.25
CA PRO A 299 -8.40 -17.59 8.65
C PRO A 299 -7.43 -18.75 8.96
N ARG A 300 -6.79 -18.66 10.11
CA ARG A 300 -5.88 -19.68 10.60
C ARG A 300 -6.33 -20.17 11.97
N ASP A 301 -6.08 -21.42 12.24
CA ASP A 301 -6.22 -21.99 13.55
C ASP A 301 -5.26 -21.26 14.52
N PRO A 302 -5.75 -20.71 15.64
CA PRO A 302 -4.94 -19.86 16.52
C PRO A 302 -3.84 -20.63 17.25
N ASP A 303 -4.03 -21.94 17.50
CA ASP A 303 -3.10 -22.75 18.28
C ASP A 303 -1.99 -23.34 17.41
N THR A 304 -2.32 -23.72 16.17
CA THR A 304 -1.39 -24.39 15.25
C THR A 304 -0.85 -23.52 14.14
N GLY A 305 -1.47 -22.37 13.88
CA GLY A 305 -1.16 -21.49 12.74
C GLY A 305 -1.54 -22.07 11.38
N ARG A 306 -2.17 -23.24 11.36
CA ARG A 306 -2.60 -23.92 10.13
C ARG A 306 -3.73 -23.16 9.45
N VAL A 307 -3.84 -23.30 8.13
CA VAL A 307 -5.00 -22.79 7.38
C VAL A 307 -6.25 -23.46 7.91
N ALA A 308 -7.26 -22.65 8.27
CA ALA A 308 -8.52 -23.17 8.78
C ALA A 308 -9.40 -23.69 7.63
N GLY A 309 -9.99 -24.88 7.85
CA GLY A 309 -10.87 -25.51 6.87
C GLY A 309 -10.14 -26.28 5.78
N ASP A 310 -10.87 -26.57 4.72
CA ASP A 310 -10.46 -27.36 3.55
C ASP A 310 -10.31 -26.48 2.29
N LEU A 311 -10.03 -27.11 1.15
CA LEU A 311 -9.91 -26.41 -0.13
C LEU A 311 -11.20 -25.67 -0.53
N SER A 312 -12.37 -26.22 -0.20
CA SER A 312 -13.66 -25.58 -0.50
C SER A 312 -13.87 -24.31 0.34
N SER A 313 -13.42 -24.31 1.58
CA SER A 313 -13.42 -23.14 2.48
C SER A 313 -12.49 -22.03 1.94
N VAL A 314 -11.31 -22.41 1.42
CA VAL A 314 -10.38 -21.50 0.79
C VAL A 314 -11.00 -20.91 -0.47
N ASP A 315 -11.59 -21.72 -1.34
CA ASP A 315 -12.25 -21.23 -2.56
C ASP A 315 -13.41 -20.27 -2.24
N ALA A 316 -14.21 -20.59 -1.23
CA ALA A 316 -15.29 -19.73 -0.76
C ALA A 316 -14.78 -18.38 -0.23
N HIS A 317 -13.65 -18.38 0.50
CA HIS A 317 -13.01 -17.17 1.00
C HIS A 317 -12.55 -16.27 -0.16
N TYR A 318 -11.81 -16.81 -1.13
CA TYR A 318 -11.31 -16.03 -2.29
C TYR A 318 -12.45 -15.59 -3.23
N LYS A 319 -13.54 -16.35 -3.30
CA LYS A 319 -14.76 -15.91 -3.98
C LYS A 319 -15.37 -14.68 -3.29
N LYS A 320 -15.44 -14.64 -1.95
CA LYS A 320 -15.90 -13.46 -1.19
C LYS A 320 -14.99 -12.26 -1.41
N LEU A 321 -13.67 -12.46 -1.42
CA LEU A 321 -12.72 -11.40 -1.73
C LEU A 321 -12.95 -10.85 -3.15
N SER A 322 -13.13 -11.73 -4.13
CA SER A 322 -13.41 -11.33 -5.51
C SER A 322 -14.69 -10.50 -5.63
N GLN A 323 -15.71 -10.84 -4.85
CA GLN A 323 -16.96 -10.07 -4.77
C GLN A 323 -16.76 -8.71 -4.07
N LYS A 324 -16.03 -8.69 -2.94
CA LYS A 324 -15.74 -7.45 -2.18
C LYS A 324 -14.94 -6.45 -3.04
N PHE A 325 -13.92 -6.93 -3.75
CA PHE A 325 -13.01 -6.07 -4.51
C PHE A 325 -13.41 -5.85 -5.98
N GLY A 326 -14.45 -6.55 -6.47
CA GLY A 326 -15.00 -6.36 -7.82
C GLY A 326 -14.11 -6.87 -8.97
N TYR A 327 -13.13 -7.75 -8.67
CA TYR A 327 -12.30 -8.41 -9.69
C TYR A 327 -11.90 -9.81 -9.23
N PRO A 328 -11.58 -10.74 -10.18
CA PRO A 328 -11.16 -12.09 -9.83
C PRO A 328 -9.87 -12.10 -9.01
N ILE A 329 -9.92 -12.74 -7.85
CA ILE A 329 -8.76 -12.94 -6.99
C ILE A 329 -8.53 -14.45 -6.91
N ALA A 330 -7.44 -14.92 -7.52
CA ALA A 330 -7.10 -16.34 -7.51
C ALA A 330 -6.60 -16.77 -6.12
N VAL A 331 -6.90 -18.02 -5.75
CA VAL A 331 -6.29 -18.64 -4.56
C VAL A 331 -4.80 -18.81 -4.82
N PRO A 332 -3.90 -18.27 -3.98
CA PRO A 332 -2.46 -18.40 -4.23
C PRO A 332 -1.98 -19.85 -4.23
N GLU A 333 -1.06 -20.17 -5.15
CA GLU A 333 -0.43 -21.50 -5.28
C GLU A 333 0.09 -22.03 -3.94
N ASN A 334 0.84 -21.19 -3.21
CA ASN A 334 1.44 -21.55 -1.94
C ASN A 334 0.42 -21.88 -0.86
N LEU A 335 -0.80 -21.31 -0.91
CA LEU A 335 -1.86 -21.60 0.04
C LEU A 335 -2.46 -22.98 -0.22
N ILE A 336 -2.70 -23.32 -1.50
CA ILE A 336 -3.17 -24.67 -1.88
C ILE A 336 -2.08 -25.70 -1.52
N ASN A 337 -0.83 -25.37 -1.80
CA ASN A 337 0.32 -26.21 -1.46
C ASN A 337 0.39 -26.48 0.05
N GLN A 338 0.19 -25.44 0.87
CA GLN A 338 0.16 -25.56 2.32
C GLN A 338 -0.95 -26.51 2.81
N LEU A 339 -2.15 -26.41 2.20
CA LEU A 339 -3.25 -27.36 2.53
C LEU A 339 -2.89 -28.80 2.16
N GLY A 340 -2.32 -29.02 0.99
CA GLY A 340 -1.86 -30.33 0.57
C GLY A 340 -0.88 -30.94 1.57
N TYR A 341 0.10 -30.17 2.02
CA TYR A 341 1.05 -30.64 3.05
C TYR A 341 0.40 -30.83 4.43
N GLN A 342 -0.57 -30.00 4.81
CA GLN A 342 -1.32 -30.22 6.05
C GLN A 342 -2.03 -31.60 6.03
N SER A 343 -2.62 -31.99 4.91
CA SER A 343 -3.26 -33.31 4.76
C SER A 343 -2.20 -34.43 4.68
N LEU A 344 -1.10 -34.20 3.99
CA LEU A 344 -0.01 -35.20 3.85
C LEU A 344 0.65 -35.52 5.18
N PHE A 345 0.93 -34.52 6.02
CA PHE A 345 1.51 -34.72 7.36
C PHE A 345 0.49 -35.24 8.39
N ALA A 346 -0.80 -35.16 8.09
CA ALA A 346 -1.86 -35.81 8.86
C ALA A 346 -2.18 -37.23 8.35
N GLU A 347 -1.30 -37.80 7.51
CA GLU A 347 -1.42 -39.15 6.91
C GLU A 347 -2.67 -39.33 6.03
N ARG A 348 -3.30 -38.24 5.59
CA ARG A 348 -4.44 -38.26 4.67
C ARG A 348 -3.95 -38.17 3.21
N SER A 349 -3.25 -39.21 2.75
CA SER A 349 -2.51 -39.18 1.49
C SER A 349 -3.39 -38.95 0.26
N GLU A 350 -4.56 -39.56 0.14
CA GLU A 350 -5.45 -39.39 -1.02
C GLU A 350 -6.05 -37.97 -1.06
N GLU A 351 -6.36 -37.37 0.09
CA GLU A 351 -6.79 -35.97 0.18
C GLU A 351 -5.66 -35.03 -0.26
N ALA A 352 -4.44 -35.25 0.22
CA ALA A 352 -3.27 -34.48 -0.19
C ALA A 352 -3.05 -34.53 -1.71
N ILE A 353 -3.11 -35.74 -2.28
CA ILE A 353 -2.99 -35.94 -3.74
C ILE A 353 -4.09 -35.18 -4.49
N SER A 354 -5.33 -35.19 -4.02
CA SER A 354 -6.43 -34.45 -4.61
C SER A 354 -6.19 -32.93 -4.61
N ILE A 355 -5.71 -32.40 -3.47
CA ILE A 355 -5.39 -30.97 -3.32
C ILE A 355 -4.22 -30.59 -4.24
N PHE A 356 -3.15 -31.38 -4.27
CA PHE A 356 -2.00 -31.11 -5.14
C PHE A 356 -2.33 -31.23 -6.64
N LYS A 357 -3.22 -32.14 -7.04
CA LYS A 357 -3.74 -32.19 -8.41
C LYS A 357 -4.45 -30.89 -8.78
N THR A 358 -5.34 -30.39 -7.92
CA THR A 358 -6.00 -29.09 -8.14
C THR A 358 -4.96 -27.96 -8.24
N ASN A 359 -3.87 -28.01 -7.47
CA ASN A 359 -2.81 -27.02 -7.57
C ASN A 359 -2.10 -27.08 -8.93
N VAL A 360 -1.80 -28.29 -9.43
CA VAL A 360 -1.25 -28.50 -10.79
C VAL A 360 -2.19 -27.95 -11.87
N GLU A 361 -3.49 -28.22 -11.76
CA GLU A 361 -4.49 -27.71 -12.73
C GLU A 361 -4.53 -26.17 -12.76
N ARG A 362 -4.43 -25.52 -11.59
CA ARG A 362 -4.49 -24.05 -11.46
C ARG A 362 -3.17 -23.37 -11.84
N TYR A 363 -2.04 -24.04 -11.62
CA TYR A 363 -0.69 -23.51 -11.84
C TYR A 363 0.22 -24.42 -12.69
N PRO A 364 -0.20 -24.78 -13.91
CA PRO A 364 0.47 -25.80 -14.73
C PRO A 364 1.90 -25.41 -15.18
N ASN A 365 2.30 -24.15 -15.01
CA ASN A 365 3.63 -23.66 -15.35
C ASN A 365 4.58 -23.54 -14.14
N SER A 366 4.13 -23.88 -12.94
CA SER A 366 4.95 -23.89 -11.74
C SER A 366 5.62 -25.24 -11.54
N ALA A 367 6.94 -25.24 -11.36
CA ALA A 367 7.71 -26.47 -11.06
C ALA A 367 7.31 -27.05 -9.68
N ASN A 368 7.08 -26.18 -8.71
CA ASN A 368 6.78 -26.52 -7.32
C ASN A 368 5.52 -27.40 -7.17
N VAL A 369 4.48 -27.14 -7.98
CA VAL A 369 3.22 -27.91 -7.85
C VAL A 369 3.38 -29.37 -8.29
N TYR A 370 4.25 -29.62 -9.29
CA TYR A 370 4.58 -30.98 -9.74
C TYR A 370 5.46 -31.70 -8.73
N ASP A 371 6.43 -31.02 -8.13
CA ASP A 371 7.30 -31.56 -7.09
C ASP A 371 6.49 -32.00 -5.86
N SER A 372 5.56 -31.13 -5.40
CA SER A 372 4.69 -31.43 -4.27
C SER A 372 3.73 -32.59 -4.53
N LEU A 373 3.15 -32.69 -5.74
CA LEU A 373 2.32 -33.84 -6.13
C LEU A 373 3.13 -35.12 -6.21
N ALA A 374 4.35 -35.04 -6.77
CA ALA A 374 5.29 -36.16 -6.83
C ALA A 374 5.65 -36.68 -5.44
N GLU A 375 5.92 -35.79 -4.47
CA GLU A 375 6.21 -36.17 -3.09
C GLU A 375 5.03 -36.91 -2.46
N ALA A 376 3.80 -36.47 -2.68
CA ALA A 376 2.63 -37.15 -2.16
C ALA A 376 2.50 -38.59 -2.73
N TYR A 377 2.74 -38.77 -4.02
CA TYR A 377 2.77 -40.12 -4.63
C TYR A 377 3.94 -40.98 -4.12
N GLU A 378 5.13 -40.40 -3.97
CA GLU A 378 6.29 -41.11 -3.45
C GLU A 378 6.06 -41.61 -2.01
N ARG A 379 5.51 -40.78 -1.13
CA ARG A 379 5.15 -41.18 0.25
C ARG A 379 4.10 -42.26 0.28
N GLY A 380 3.20 -42.29 -0.70
CA GLY A 380 2.22 -43.40 -0.89
C GLY A 380 2.79 -44.62 -1.59
N GLY A 381 4.11 -44.69 -1.84
CA GLY A 381 4.78 -45.84 -2.51
C GLY A 381 4.52 -45.92 -4.01
N ARG A 382 3.89 -44.94 -4.63
CA ARG A 382 3.49 -44.91 -6.05
C ARG A 382 4.59 -44.26 -6.89
N LEU A 383 5.78 -44.92 -6.92
CA LEU A 383 6.98 -44.36 -7.56
C LEU A 383 6.80 -44.17 -9.06
N ASP A 384 6.02 -45.03 -9.73
CA ASP A 384 5.64 -44.95 -11.14
C ASP A 384 4.89 -43.65 -11.51
N LEU A 385 4.11 -43.12 -10.58
CA LEU A 385 3.41 -41.84 -10.73
C LEU A 385 4.27 -40.65 -10.27
N ALA A 386 5.15 -40.86 -9.31
CA ALA A 386 6.01 -39.78 -8.78
C ALA A 386 7.12 -39.37 -9.76
N ALA A 387 7.78 -40.34 -10.37
CA ALA A 387 8.94 -40.09 -11.23
C ALA A 387 8.68 -39.11 -12.40
N PRO A 388 7.62 -39.27 -13.21
CA PRO A 388 7.35 -38.36 -14.33
C PRO A 388 6.99 -36.95 -13.87
N LEU A 389 6.44 -36.81 -12.64
CA LEU A 389 6.12 -35.50 -12.08
C LEU A 389 7.38 -34.77 -11.57
N TYR A 390 8.32 -35.48 -10.92
CA TYR A 390 9.62 -34.90 -10.58
C TYR A 390 10.43 -34.50 -11.81
N GLU A 391 10.40 -35.32 -12.90
CA GLU A 391 11.01 -34.95 -14.17
C GLU A 391 10.40 -33.68 -14.77
N LYS A 392 9.06 -33.55 -14.69
CA LYS A 392 8.34 -32.34 -15.11
C LYS A 392 8.73 -31.12 -14.27
N ALA A 393 8.83 -31.29 -12.94
CA ALA A 393 9.29 -30.23 -12.03
C ALA A 393 10.69 -29.75 -12.36
N GLN A 394 11.63 -30.68 -12.58
CA GLN A 394 13.01 -30.37 -13.01
C GLN A 394 13.01 -29.57 -14.32
N THR A 395 12.26 -30.04 -15.32
CA THR A 395 12.20 -29.41 -16.65
C THR A 395 11.66 -27.98 -16.56
N LEU A 396 10.54 -27.79 -15.88
CA LEU A 396 9.95 -26.44 -15.66
C LEU A 396 10.88 -25.56 -14.82
N GLY A 397 11.50 -26.11 -13.77
CA GLY A 397 12.45 -25.39 -12.94
C GLY A 397 13.65 -24.87 -13.74
N GLN A 398 14.12 -25.65 -14.71
CA GLN A 398 15.22 -25.24 -15.61
C GLN A 398 14.73 -24.15 -16.58
N GLN A 399 13.56 -24.32 -17.19
CA GLN A 399 12.99 -23.34 -18.12
C GLN A 399 12.72 -21.99 -17.47
N ASN A 400 12.23 -22.01 -16.22
CA ASN A 400 11.84 -20.83 -15.48
C ASN A 400 12.99 -20.22 -14.66
N GLN A 401 14.18 -20.80 -14.68
CA GLN A 401 15.33 -20.41 -13.84
C GLN A 401 14.93 -20.38 -12.34
N ASP A 402 14.15 -21.39 -11.92
CA ASP A 402 13.62 -21.47 -10.56
C ASP A 402 14.76 -21.63 -9.54
N PRO A 403 14.81 -20.86 -8.47
CA PRO A 403 15.85 -20.98 -7.44
C PRO A 403 15.88 -22.35 -6.76
N ASN A 404 14.79 -23.13 -6.80
CA ASN A 404 14.69 -24.46 -6.24
C ASN A 404 15.10 -25.59 -7.22
N LEU A 405 15.62 -25.26 -8.41
CA LEU A 405 15.99 -26.25 -9.43
C LEU A 405 16.89 -27.39 -8.89
N ALA A 406 17.80 -27.07 -7.98
CA ALA A 406 18.68 -28.07 -7.36
C ALA A 406 17.88 -29.11 -6.54
N ILE A 407 16.81 -28.68 -5.88
CA ILE A 407 15.91 -29.56 -5.12
C ILE A 407 15.16 -30.50 -6.07
N TYR A 408 14.58 -29.95 -7.13
CA TYR A 408 13.85 -30.76 -8.12
C TYR A 408 14.72 -31.83 -8.78
N LYS A 409 15.97 -31.49 -9.10
CA LYS A 409 16.95 -32.44 -9.63
C LYS A 409 17.24 -33.57 -8.63
N ALA A 410 17.55 -33.23 -7.39
CA ALA A 410 17.82 -34.20 -6.34
C ALA A 410 16.62 -35.12 -6.07
N ASN A 411 15.39 -34.60 -6.11
CA ASN A 411 14.17 -35.39 -5.93
C ASN A 411 13.98 -36.39 -7.09
N PHE A 412 14.21 -35.95 -8.34
CA PHE A 412 14.13 -36.84 -9.52
C PHE A 412 15.20 -37.93 -9.51
N GLU A 413 16.45 -37.61 -9.19
CA GLU A 413 17.53 -38.58 -9.06
C GLU A 413 17.20 -39.62 -7.97
N ARG A 414 16.75 -39.18 -6.81
CA ARG A 414 16.38 -40.04 -5.69
C ARG A 414 15.26 -41.02 -6.03
N VAL A 415 14.20 -40.59 -6.70
CA VAL A 415 13.07 -41.46 -7.05
C VAL A 415 13.49 -42.45 -8.17
N SER A 416 14.28 -41.97 -9.13
CA SER A 416 14.79 -42.81 -10.21
C SER A 416 15.68 -43.95 -9.70
N GLU A 417 16.50 -43.70 -8.69
CA GLU A 417 17.30 -44.73 -8.05
C GLU A 417 16.45 -45.73 -7.27
N LYS A 418 15.45 -45.27 -6.50
CA LYS A 418 14.47 -46.16 -5.84
C LYS A 418 13.74 -47.08 -6.80
N MET A 419 13.36 -46.59 -7.98
CA MET A 419 12.72 -47.39 -9.02
C MET A 419 13.65 -48.47 -9.58
N LYS A 420 14.94 -48.16 -9.84
CA LYS A 420 15.95 -49.14 -10.28
C LYS A 420 16.15 -50.23 -9.24
N GLN A 421 16.27 -49.87 -7.98
CA GLN A 421 16.41 -50.84 -6.86
C GLN A 421 15.19 -51.74 -6.75
N ALA A 422 13.97 -51.17 -6.84
CA ALA A 422 12.73 -51.96 -6.80
C ALA A 422 12.63 -52.93 -8.01
N ALA A 423 13.07 -52.52 -9.18
CA ALA A 423 13.09 -53.38 -10.39
C ALA A 423 14.14 -54.48 -10.28
N ALA A 424 15.31 -54.22 -9.69
CA ALA A 424 16.34 -55.23 -9.44
C ALA A 424 15.88 -56.29 -8.39
N ALA A 425 15.23 -55.84 -7.32
CA ALA A 425 14.70 -56.74 -6.30
C ALA A 425 13.61 -57.69 -6.85
N LYS A 426 12.77 -57.24 -7.79
CA LYS A 426 11.76 -58.08 -8.47
C LYS A 426 12.35 -59.10 -9.43
N LYS A 427 13.56 -58.84 -9.97
CA LYS A 427 14.26 -59.80 -10.85
C LYS A 427 15.02 -60.88 -10.09
N SER A 428 15.31 -60.66 -8.81
CA SER A 428 16.04 -61.58 -7.94
C SER A 428 15.11 -62.50 -7.11
N GLN A 429 13.81 -62.31 -7.19
CA GLN A 429 12.79 -63.23 -6.69
C GLN A 429 12.22 -64.10 -7.80
#